data_df6bca5b6b0a48060aaff4ed3ea49727
#
_entry.id   df6bca5b6b0a48060aaff4ed3ea49727
#
_cell.length_a   1.000
_cell.length_b   1.000
_cell.length_c   1.000
_cell.angle_alpha   90.00
_cell.angle_beta   90.00
_cell.angle_gamma   90.00
#
_symmetry.space_group_name_H-M   'P 1'
#
loop_
_entity.id
_entity.type
_entity.pdbx_description
1 polymer ?
#
loop_
_entity_poly.entity_id
_entity_poly.type
_entity_poly.pdbx_seq_one_letter_code
_entity_poly.pdbx_strand_id
1 'polypeptide(L)'
;CNGSGFDRFSAATGVGYEDLATWEGFYDAAGKFYDWSGKPFCALDYPIRAVELCAMEHGSGDFYTENGWYDTGNAVFKESWMQFARSLAQGHVVVSDLYSNTQVMTGDVLSGLGSSAAILYYNDTVTYRDGTQEPMDLRVLPMPKTAGVDALMTQAGVGLCAYKTTAQKAEAAALFVRWLTENERNLDFVAQTGYMPVRNGAFDDIETYDKFPEPVESYQQLYAALKTMRENDTPVSEPRFEGYYGKVTALYDGLRQLQQELPARAAAGEDVDALAEETWALLCSIQ
;
A
#
# COMPACT_ATOMS: atom_id res chain seq x y z
N CYS A 1 3.29 -8.73 4.85
CA CYS A 1 2.75 -9.23 6.13
C CYS A 1 3.78 -10.16 6.79
N ASN A 2 3.97 -10.06 8.10
CA ASN A 2 4.68 -11.07 8.89
C ASN A 2 3.82 -12.34 8.96
N GLY A 3 4.10 -13.32 8.11
CA GLY A 3 3.34 -14.56 8.01
C GLY A 3 3.40 -15.39 9.28
N SER A 4 4.57 -15.52 9.90
CA SER A 4 4.71 -16.25 11.17
C SER A 4 3.81 -15.64 12.28
N GLY A 5 3.69 -14.33 12.32
CA GLY A 5 2.79 -13.62 13.22
C GLY A 5 1.32 -13.80 12.84
N PHE A 6 1.02 -13.75 11.53
CA PHE A 6 -0.33 -13.94 11.02
C PHE A 6 -0.83 -15.38 11.27
N ASP A 7 0.00 -16.39 11.09
CA ASP A 7 -0.38 -17.79 11.34
C ASP A 7 -0.76 -18.02 12.81
N ARG A 8 -0.07 -17.37 13.76
CA ARG A 8 -0.46 -17.39 15.18
C ARG A 8 -1.82 -16.72 15.44
N PHE A 9 -2.04 -15.57 14.79
CA PHE A 9 -3.31 -14.85 14.85
C PHE A 9 -4.45 -15.66 14.22
N SER A 10 -4.22 -16.22 13.04
CA SER A 10 -5.16 -17.11 12.32
C SER A 10 -5.57 -18.31 13.18
N ALA A 11 -4.60 -18.99 13.78
CA ALA A 11 -4.87 -20.13 14.66
C ALA A 11 -5.70 -19.76 15.90
N ALA A 12 -5.57 -18.53 16.40
CA ALA A 12 -6.30 -18.06 17.58
C ALA A 12 -7.71 -17.55 17.26
N THR A 13 -7.95 -17.00 16.07
CA THR A 13 -9.18 -16.26 15.73
C THR A 13 -9.97 -16.86 14.58
N GLY A 14 -9.35 -17.72 13.77
CA GLY A 14 -9.94 -18.29 12.55
C GLY A 14 -9.91 -17.35 11.35
N VAL A 15 -9.26 -16.17 11.43
CA VAL A 15 -9.09 -15.26 10.29
C VAL A 15 -8.06 -15.85 9.33
N GLY A 16 -8.43 -15.99 8.04
CA GLY A 16 -7.55 -16.48 6.99
C GLY A 16 -6.96 -15.36 6.11
N TYR A 17 -5.99 -15.70 5.27
CA TYR A 17 -5.45 -14.75 4.28
C TYR A 17 -6.50 -14.32 3.25
N GLU A 18 -7.47 -15.18 2.95
CA GLU A 18 -8.61 -14.91 2.07
C GLU A 18 -9.51 -13.78 2.58
N ASP A 19 -9.62 -13.61 3.90
CA ASP A 19 -10.40 -12.52 4.50
C ASP A 19 -9.77 -11.15 4.21
N LEU A 20 -8.46 -11.10 3.93
CA LEU A 20 -7.75 -9.86 3.59
C LEU A 20 -7.95 -9.42 2.14
N ALA A 21 -8.66 -10.18 1.32
CA ALA A 21 -8.81 -9.89 -0.11
C ALA A 21 -9.79 -8.74 -0.39
N THR A 22 -10.58 -8.32 0.60
CA THR A 22 -11.52 -7.19 0.47
C THR A 22 -11.22 -6.12 1.51
N TRP A 23 -11.60 -4.86 1.22
CA TRP A 23 -11.44 -3.77 2.18
C TRP A 23 -12.21 -4.02 3.48
N GLU A 24 -13.44 -4.51 3.37
CA GLU A 24 -14.26 -4.84 4.53
C GLU A 24 -13.60 -5.93 5.40
N GLY A 25 -13.16 -7.02 4.76
CA GLY A 25 -12.48 -8.11 5.45
C GLY A 25 -11.14 -7.69 6.04
N PHE A 26 -10.39 -6.83 5.33
CA PHE A 26 -9.14 -6.27 5.81
C PHE A 26 -9.33 -5.45 7.10
N TYR A 27 -10.32 -4.53 7.14
CA TYR A 27 -10.57 -3.73 8.34
C TYR A 27 -11.18 -4.55 9.48
N ASP A 28 -12.02 -5.56 9.19
CA ASP A 28 -12.52 -6.50 10.19
C ASP A 28 -11.37 -7.32 10.81
N ALA A 29 -10.48 -7.86 9.98
CA ALA A 29 -9.28 -8.55 10.45
C ALA A 29 -8.37 -7.64 11.29
N ALA A 30 -8.26 -6.37 10.91
CA ALA A 30 -7.46 -5.39 11.66
C ALA A 30 -8.02 -5.16 13.08
N GLY A 31 -9.34 -5.06 13.22
CA GLY A 31 -10.01 -4.99 14.54
C GLY A 31 -9.79 -6.24 15.37
N LYS A 32 -10.02 -7.42 14.79
CA LYS A 32 -9.79 -8.71 15.46
C LYS A 32 -8.34 -8.89 15.90
N PHE A 33 -7.39 -8.45 15.09
CA PHE A 33 -5.98 -8.51 15.45
C PHE A 33 -5.65 -7.58 16.61
N TYR A 34 -6.20 -6.37 16.61
CA TYR A 34 -6.03 -5.42 17.71
C TYR A 34 -6.61 -5.98 19.03
N ASP A 35 -7.80 -6.55 18.99
CA ASP A 35 -8.43 -7.20 20.15
C ASP A 35 -7.60 -8.36 20.69
N TRP A 36 -6.97 -9.14 19.80
CA TRP A 36 -6.14 -10.29 20.18
C TRP A 36 -4.77 -9.89 20.72
N SER A 37 -4.11 -8.88 20.09
CA SER A 37 -2.69 -8.59 20.32
C SER A 37 -2.44 -7.30 21.10
N GLY A 38 -3.41 -6.37 21.11
CA GLY A 38 -3.23 -5.00 21.59
C GLY A 38 -2.34 -4.13 20.67
N LYS A 39 -2.05 -4.59 19.44
CA LYS A 39 -1.20 -3.87 18.47
C LYS A 39 -1.96 -3.55 17.19
N PRO A 40 -1.58 -2.50 16.45
CA PRO A 40 -2.12 -2.24 15.14
C PRO A 40 -1.82 -3.39 14.16
N PHE A 41 -2.78 -3.68 13.28
CA PHE A 41 -2.63 -4.71 12.26
C PHE A 41 -1.73 -4.27 11.11
N CYS A 42 -1.92 -3.05 10.62
CA CYS A 42 -1.26 -2.60 9.40
C CYS A 42 -0.78 -1.14 9.48
N ALA A 43 0.42 -0.90 8.96
CA ALA A 43 0.91 0.43 8.65
C ALA A 43 0.68 0.75 7.17
N LEU A 44 0.07 1.90 6.89
CA LEU A 44 -0.28 2.36 5.54
C LEU A 44 0.71 3.46 5.11
N ASP A 45 1.48 3.19 4.05
CA ASP A 45 2.40 4.20 3.48
C ASP A 45 1.63 5.26 2.68
N TYR A 46 0.55 4.85 2.01
CA TYR A 46 -0.24 5.70 1.12
C TYR A 46 -1.74 5.55 1.37
N PRO A 47 -2.26 5.92 2.57
CA PRO A 47 -3.66 5.66 2.94
C PRO A 47 -4.66 6.33 1.98
N ILE A 48 -4.37 7.53 1.48
CA ILE A 48 -5.28 8.22 0.56
C ILE A 48 -5.48 7.44 -0.76
N ARG A 49 -4.43 6.75 -1.25
CA ARG A 49 -4.56 5.92 -2.46
C ARG A 49 -5.50 4.72 -2.25
N ALA A 50 -5.46 4.11 -1.08
CA ALA A 50 -6.38 3.04 -0.71
C ALA A 50 -7.84 3.54 -0.71
N VAL A 51 -8.07 4.72 -0.13
CA VAL A 51 -9.40 5.35 -0.11
C VAL A 51 -9.88 5.72 -1.50
N GLU A 52 -9.01 6.30 -2.34
CA GLU A 52 -9.34 6.64 -3.73
C GLU A 52 -9.78 5.42 -4.54
N LEU A 53 -9.01 4.32 -4.47
CA LEU A 53 -9.37 3.10 -5.18
C LEU A 53 -10.69 2.52 -4.69
N CYS A 54 -10.89 2.45 -3.37
CA CYS A 54 -12.15 2.01 -2.78
C CYS A 54 -13.33 2.87 -3.27
N ALA A 55 -13.19 4.20 -3.28
CA ALA A 55 -14.24 5.11 -3.76
C ALA A 55 -14.54 4.92 -5.26
N MET A 56 -13.50 4.76 -6.09
CA MET A 56 -13.66 4.52 -7.53
C MET A 56 -14.36 3.17 -7.80
N GLU A 57 -13.98 2.13 -7.08
CA GLU A 57 -14.60 0.81 -7.15
C GLU A 57 -16.08 0.84 -6.74
N HIS A 58 -16.46 1.72 -5.79
CA HIS A 58 -17.86 1.96 -5.41
C HIS A 58 -18.60 2.92 -6.36
N GLY A 59 -17.98 3.33 -7.46
CA GLY A 59 -18.64 4.16 -8.47
C GLY A 59 -18.79 5.61 -8.08
N SER A 60 -17.85 6.18 -7.31
CA SER A 60 -17.86 7.59 -6.91
C SER A 60 -17.91 8.59 -8.08
N GLY A 61 -17.55 8.15 -9.29
CA GLY A 61 -17.30 9.05 -10.40
C GLY A 61 -16.06 9.91 -10.17
N ASP A 62 -16.06 11.13 -10.68
CA ASP A 62 -15.01 12.12 -10.43
C ASP A 62 -15.20 12.71 -9.02
N PHE A 63 -14.20 12.61 -8.19
CA PHE A 63 -14.18 13.15 -6.83
C PHE A 63 -13.09 14.19 -6.60
N TYR A 64 -12.58 14.78 -7.67
CA TYR A 64 -11.65 15.89 -7.60
C TYR A 64 -12.30 17.21 -7.98
N THR A 65 -11.93 18.29 -7.31
CA THR A 65 -12.32 19.63 -7.67
C THR A 65 -11.41 20.20 -8.76
N GLU A 66 -11.87 21.24 -9.45
CA GLU A 66 -11.05 22.00 -10.42
C GLU A 66 -9.76 22.56 -9.80
N ASN A 67 -9.76 22.78 -8.48
CA ASN A 67 -8.58 23.25 -7.72
C ASN A 67 -7.59 22.13 -7.36
N GLY A 68 -7.81 20.91 -7.84
CA GLY A 68 -6.89 19.81 -7.67
C GLY A 68 -6.84 19.25 -6.23
N TRP A 69 -7.98 19.16 -5.57
CA TRP A 69 -8.14 18.48 -4.29
C TRP A 69 -9.44 17.67 -4.30
N TYR A 70 -9.75 17.00 -3.20
CA TYR A 70 -10.91 16.13 -3.11
C TYR A 70 -12.22 16.94 -3.01
N ASP A 71 -13.25 16.50 -3.72
CA ASP A 71 -14.60 17.01 -3.56
C ASP A 71 -15.21 16.42 -2.28
N THR A 72 -15.21 17.23 -1.22
CA THR A 72 -15.75 16.86 0.09
C THR A 72 -17.28 16.73 0.08
N GLY A 73 -17.96 17.10 -1.00
CA GLY A 73 -19.39 16.85 -1.22
C GLY A 73 -19.68 15.47 -1.81
N ASN A 74 -18.67 14.72 -2.27
CA ASN A 74 -18.87 13.38 -2.82
C ASN A 74 -19.12 12.37 -1.68
N ALA A 75 -20.37 11.89 -1.59
CA ALA A 75 -20.79 10.99 -0.51
C ALA A 75 -20.11 9.63 -0.56
N VAL A 76 -19.82 9.09 -1.75
CA VAL A 76 -19.16 7.80 -1.92
C VAL A 76 -17.69 7.89 -1.49
N PHE A 77 -17.02 8.97 -1.86
CA PHE A 77 -15.66 9.23 -1.39
C PHE A 77 -15.60 9.38 0.14
N LYS A 78 -16.56 10.12 0.72
CA LYS A 78 -16.67 10.24 2.18
C LYS A 78 -16.87 8.90 2.85
N GLU A 79 -17.74 8.04 2.36
CA GLU A 79 -18.00 6.72 2.96
C GLU A 79 -16.74 5.82 2.90
N SER A 80 -16.02 5.83 1.77
CA SER A 80 -14.75 5.12 1.64
C SER A 80 -13.68 5.66 2.59
N TRP A 81 -13.65 6.98 2.80
CA TRP A 81 -12.80 7.59 3.83
C TRP A 81 -13.18 7.13 5.23
N MET A 82 -14.46 7.08 5.57
CA MET A 82 -14.93 6.73 6.91
C MET A 82 -14.61 5.29 7.30
N GLN A 83 -14.52 4.34 6.35
CA GLN A 83 -14.04 2.98 6.63
C GLN A 83 -12.60 2.99 7.16
N PHE A 84 -11.71 3.69 6.46
CA PHE A 84 -10.33 3.88 6.89
C PHE A 84 -10.25 4.65 8.22
N ALA A 85 -10.99 5.74 8.34
CA ALA A 85 -10.96 6.66 9.46
C ALA A 85 -11.40 6.01 10.79
N ARG A 86 -12.45 5.17 10.76
CA ARG A 86 -12.88 4.39 11.93
C ARG A 86 -11.79 3.43 12.40
N SER A 87 -11.12 2.75 11.47
CA SER A 87 -10.04 1.82 11.79
C SER A 87 -8.81 2.56 12.35
N LEU A 88 -8.49 3.73 11.81
CA LEU A 88 -7.43 4.61 12.33
C LEU A 88 -7.77 5.12 13.74
N ALA A 89 -9.01 5.59 13.94
CA ALA A 89 -9.47 6.13 15.22
C ALA A 89 -9.41 5.11 16.35
N GLN A 90 -9.62 3.83 16.04
CA GLN A 90 -9.53 2.73 16.99
C GLN A 90 -8.10 2.17 17.15
N GLY A 91 -7.13 2.65 16.37
CA GLY A 91 -5.75 2.17 16.40
C GLY A 91 -5.55 0.80 15.73
N HIS A 92 -6.53 0.32 14.95
CA HIS A 92 -6.43 -0.95 14.23
C HIS A 92 -5.44 -0.86 13.06
N VAL A 93 -5.37 0.30 12.42
CA VAL A 93 -4.36 0.65 11.41
C VAL A 93 -3.66 1.95 11.81
N VAL A 94 -2.47 2.18 11.24
CA VAL A 94 -1.72 3.41 11.46
C VAL A 94 -1.23 3.99 10.14
N VAL A 95 -1.13 5.31 10.08
CA VAL A 95 -0.41 6.00 9.00
C VAL A 95 1.08 5.92 9.34
N SER A 96 1.86 5.35 8.45
CA SER A 96 3.29 5.18 8.66
C SER A 96 4.01 6.53 8.76
N ASP A 97 4.83 6.73 9.78
CA ASP A 97 5.76 7.86 9.88
C ASP A 97 7.16 7.49 9.35
N LEU A 98 7.47 6.20 9.45
CA LEU A 98 8.53 5.51 8.72
C LEU A 98 7.87 4.64 7.64
N TYR A 99 8.65 4.04 6.78
CA TYR A 99 8.10 3.06 5.84
C TYR A 99 7.50 1.86 6.59
N SER A 100 6.37 1.35 6.11
CA SER A 100 5.62 0.24 6.73
C SER A 100 6.48 -1.01 6.97
N ASN A 101 7.42 -1.32 6.06
CA ASN A 101 8.35 -2.42 6.24
C ASN A 101 9.18 -2.29 7.54
N THR A 102 9.62 -1.08 7.90
CA THR A 102 10.35 -0.86 9.16
C THR A 102 9.48 -1.21 10.37
N GLN A 103 8.22 -0.79 10.37
CA GLN A 103 7.30 -1.07 11.48
C GLN A 103 6.93 -2.57 11.58
N VAL A 104 6.88 -3.28 10.45
CA VAL A 104 6.72 -4.76 10.45
C VAL A 104 7.96 -5.42 11.03
N MET A 105 9.16 -5.01 10.61
CA MET A 105 10.42 -5.61 11.09
C MET A 105 10.75 -5.28 12.54
N THR A 106 10.14 -4.25 13.13
CA THR A 106 10.24 -3.94 14.57
C THR A 106 9.12 -4.57 15.38
N GLY A 107 8.16 -5.24 14.73
CA GLY A 107 7.01 -5.86 15.40
C GLY A 107 6.02 -4.84 15.99
N ASP A 108 6.07 -3.59 15.52
CA ASP A 108 5.12 -2.54 15.89
C ASP A 108 3.75 -2.79 15.24
N VAL A 109 3.74 -3.35 14.02
CA VAL A 109 2.55 -3.80 13.29
C VAL A 109 2.77 -5.19 12.70
N LEU A 110 1.69 -5.86 12.31
CA LEU A 110 1.77 -7.18 11.68
C LEU A 110 2.02 -7.09 10.17
N SER A 111 1.48 -6.09 9.52
CA SER A 111 1.52 -5.94 8.05
C SER A 111 1.83 -4.52 7.62
N GLY A 112 2.18 -4.36 6.36
CA GLY A 112 2.36 -3.06 5.72
C GLY A 112 1.66 -3.03 4.36
N LEU A 113 0.99 -1.93 4.06
CA LEU A 113 0.44 -1.62 2.74
C LEU A 113 1.29 -0.52 2.11
N GLY A 114 2.07 -0.89 1.10
CA GLY A 114 3.03 0.02 0.50
C GLY A 114 3.44 -0.36 -0.92
N SER A 115 4.51 0.24 -1.39
CA SER A 115 5.08 -0.02 -2.71
C SER A 115 5.69 -1.42 -2.82
N SER A 116 5.61 -2.03 -4.01
CA SER A 116 6.34 -3.27 -4.34
C SER A 116 7.85 -3.14 -4.11
N ALA A 117 8.42 -1.95 -4.27
CA ALA A 117 9.83 -1.68 -3.99
C ALA A 117 10.22 -1.87 -2.51
N ALA A 118 9.24 -1.92 -1.60
CA ALA A 118 9.51 -2.21 -0.19
C ALA A 118 10.13 -3.60 0.03
N ILE A 119 10.00 -4.53 -0.94
CA ILE A 119 10.60 -5.87 -0.88
C ILE A 119 12.10 -5.83 -0.61
N LEU A 120 12.80 -4.84 -1.12
CA LEU A 120 14.24 -4.65 -0.94
C LEU A 120 14.66 -4.41 0.52
N TYR A 121 13.73 -4.00 1.36
CA TYR A 121 13.98 -3.56 2.73
C TYR A 121 13.40 -4.51 3.77
N TYR A 122 12.77 -5.60 3.34
CA TYR A 122 12.39 -6.68 4.24
C TYR A 122 13.54 -7.67 4.42
N ASN A 123 13.60 -8.26 5.59
CA ASN A 123 14.44 -9.41 5.90
C ASN A 123 13.57 -10.53 6.52
N ASP A 124 14.20 -11.61 6.94
CA ASP A 124 13.56 -12.79 7.51
C ASP A 124 13.45 -12.77 9.05
N THR A 125 13.62 -11.58 9.65
CA THR A 125 13.70 -11.46 11.11
C THR A 125 12.97 -10.23 11.60
N VAL A 126 12.11 -10.39 12.62
CA VAL A 126 11.59 -9.29 13.43
C VAL A 126 12.57 -9.02 14.58
N THR A 127 12.95 -7.77 14.75
CA THR A 127 13.76 -7.31 15.88
C THR A 127 12.95 -6.35 16.73
N TYR A 128 12.49 -6.81 17.87
CA TYR A 128 11.68 -6.01 18.78
C TYR A 128 12.48 -4.91 19.48
N ARG A 129 11.79 -3.91 20.05
CA ARG A 129 12.42 -2.77 20.74
C ARG A 129 13.28 -3.16 21.95
N ASP A 130 12.99 -4.28 22.59
CA ASP A 130 13.79 -4.84 23.70
C ASP A 130 15.02 -5.62 23.22
N GLY A 131 15.25 -5.70 21.91
CA GLY A 131 16.36 -6.42 21.28
C GLY A 131 16.11 -7.91 21.06
N THR A 132 14.96 -8.45 21.46
CA THR A 132 14.60 -9.83 21.13
C THR A 132 14.35 -9.98 19.65
N GLN A 133 14.62 -11.16 19.12
CA GLN A 133 14.46 -11.47 17.70
C GLN A 133 13.66 -12.74 17.50
N GLU A 134 12.85 -12.77 16.45
CA GLU A 134 12.19 -13.97 15.99
C GLU A 134 12.23 -14.09 14.47
N PRO A 135 12.28 -15.30 13.90
CA PRO A 135 12.16 -15.50 12.47
C PRO A 135 10.82 -14.98 11.94
N MET A 136 10.85 -14.40 10.75
CA MET A 136 9.69 -13.91 10.04
C MET A 136 9.60 -14.57 8.67
N ASP A 137 8.50 -15.29 8.41
CA ASP A 137 8.14 -15.70 7.07
C ASP A 137 7.35 -14.56 6.41
N LEU A 138 7.97 -13.87 5.46
CA LEU A 138 7.33 -12.76 4.78
C LEU A 138 6.28 -13.27 3.78
N ARG A 139 5.03 -12.84 3.97
CA ARG A 139 3.92 -13.08 3.03
C ARG A 139 3.62 -11.82 2.24
N VAL A 140 3.62 -11.94 0.91
CA VAL A 140 3.21 -10.87 0.00
C VAL A 140 1.87 -11.23 -0.62
N LEU A 141 0.91 -10.33 -0.49
CA LEU A 141 -0.47 -10.52 -0.93
C LEU A 141 -0.85 -9.42 -1.93
N PRO A 142 -1.79 -9.67 -2.84
CA PRO A 142 -2.45 -8.61 -3.59
C PRO A 142 -3.07 -7.57 -2.64
N MET A 143 -3.21 -6.35 -3.14
CA MET A 143 -3.91 -5.29 -2.40
C MET A 143 -5.39 -5.67 -2.23
N PRO A 144 -6.03 -5.33 -1.09
CA PRO A 144 -7.47 -5.49 -0.91
C PRO A 144 -8.26 -4.74 -1.99
N LYS A 145 -9.44 -5.20 -2.30
CA LYS A 145 -10.36 -4.62 -3.28
C LYS A 145 -11.80 -4.64 -2.79
N THR A 146 -12.68 -3.89 -3.43
CA THR A 146 -14.11 -3.97 -3.16
C THR A 146 -14.68 -5.29 -3.71
N ALA A 147 -15.49 -5.98 -2.92
CA ALA A 147 -16.07 -7.26 -3.32
C ALA A 147 -17.06 -7.11 -4.49
N GLY A 148 -16.95 -7.98 -5.50
CA GLY A 148 -17.93 -8.10 -6.57
C GLY A 148 -17.91 -7.01 -7.65
N VAL A 149 -16.86 -6.19 -7.69
CA VAL A 149 -16.68 -5.15 -8.72
C VAL A 149 -15.37 -5.36 -9.49
N ASP A 150 -15.23 -4.67 -10.62
CA ASP A 150 -13.97 -4.64 -11.37
C ASP A 150 -12.91 -3.93 -10.52
N ALA A 151 -11.90 -4.68 -10.13
CA ALA A 151 -10.88 -4.21 -9.20
C ALA A 151 -9.91 -3.22 -9.87
N LEU A 152 -9.41 -2.31 -9.06
CA LEU A 152 -8.43 -1.32 -9.45
C LEU A 152 -7.10 -1.56 -8.73
N MET A 153 -6.00 -1.20 -9.38
CA MET A 153 -4.69 -1.19 -8.74
C MET A 153 -4.00 0.15 -8.97
N THR A 154 -3.28 0.65 -7.96
CA THR A 154 -2.46 1.84 -8.16
C THR A 154 -1.23 1.49 -9.00
N GLN A 155 -0.94 2.33 -9.99
CA GLN A 155 0.27 2.26 -10.80
C GLN A 155 1.05 3.55 -10.66
N ALA A 156 2.20 3.47 -10.02
CA ALA A 156 3.19 4.51 -9.92
C ALA A 156 4.56 3.98 -10.41
N GLY A 157 5.49 4.85 -10.69
CA GLY A 157 6.82 4.43 -11.11
C GLY A 157 7.68 5.58 -11.60
N VAL A 158 8.91 5.25 -11.97
CA VAL A 158 9.85 6.19 -12.59
C VAL A 158 9.79 6.07 -14.10
N GLY A 159 9.96 7.19 -14.79
CA GLY A 159 10.07 7.26 -16.26
C GLY A 159 11.48 7.62 -16.69
N LEU A 160 11.86 7.17 -17.87
CA LEU A 160 13.08 7.60 -18.54
C LEU A 160 12.76 8.79 -19.45
N CYS A 161 13.46 9.91 -19.24
CA CYS A 161 13.35 11.09 -20.08
C CYS A 161 14.66 11.30 -20.86
N ALA A 162 14.55 11.38 -22.20
CA ALA A 162 15.68 11.76 -23.03
C ALA A 162 15.68 13.26 -23.28
N TYR A 163 16.76 13.95 -22.90
CA TYR A 163 16.91 15.35 -23.21
C TYR A 163 17.20 15.54 -24.70
N LYS A 164 16.39 16.36 -25.37
CA LYS A 164 16.51 16.63 -26.81
C LYS A 164 17.76 17.49 -27.07
N THR A 165 18.75 16.91 -27.77
CA THR A 165 19.99 17.58 -28.19
C THR A 165 20.21 17.36 -29.69
N THR A 166 21.17 16.52 -30.09
CA THR A 166 21.43 16.18 -31.50
C THR A 166 20.71 14.89 -31.88
N ALA A 167 20.50 14.67 -33.18
CA ALA A 167 19.89 13.43 -33.69
C ALA A 167 20.66 12.16 -33.24
N GLN A 168 22.00 12.21 -33.24
CA GLN A 168 22.82 11.10 -32.81
C GLN A 168 22.66 10.77 -31.35
N LYS A 169 22.56 11.77 -30.45
CA LYS A 169 22.30 11.54 -29.03
C LYS A 169 20.90 11.02 -28.79
N ALA A 170 19.92 11.50 -29.55
CA ALA A 170 18.55 10.99 -29.48
C ALA A 170 18.47 9.51 -29.90
N GLU A 171 19.18 9.11 -30.96
CA GLU A 171 19.29 7.75 -31.41
C GLU A 171 19.98 6.86 -30.35
N ALA A 172 21.10 7.33 -29.80
CA ALA A 172 21.80 6.63 -28.72
C ALA A 172 20.89 6.42 -27.48
N ALA A 173 20.13 7.43 -27.09
CA ALA A 173 19.17 7.30 -25.99
C ALA A 173 18.07 6.26 -26.30
N ALA A 174 17.54 6.26 -27.53
CA ALA A 174 16.55 5.29 -27.96
C ALA A 174 17.12 3.84 -27.99
N LEU A 175 18.37 3.66 -28.40
CA LEU A 175 19.05 2.37 -28.35
C LEU A 175 19.25 1.91 -26.91
N PHE A 176 19.66 2.79 -26.00
CA PHE A 176 19.82 2.48 -24.59
C PHE A 176 18.49 2.05 -23.96
N VAL A 177 17.39 2.78 -24.20
CA VAL A 177 16.07 2.41 -23.66
C VAL A 177 15.62 1.05 -24.20
N ARG A 178 15.78 0.78 -25.49
CA ARG A 178 15.46 -0.52 -26.07
C ARG A 178 16.27 -1.65 -25.43
N TRP A 179 17.56 -1.44 -25.26
CA TRP A 179 18.47 -2.38 -24.61
C TRP A 179 18.07 -2.63 -23.14
N LEU A 180 17.81 -1.57 -22.37
CA LEU A 180 17.42 -1.69 -20.96
C LEU A 180 16.09 -2.40 -20.78
N THR A 181 15.17 -2.26 -21.74
CA THR A 181 13.83 -2.86 -21.70
C THR A 181 13.76 -4.22 -22.40
N GLU A 182 14.86 -4.84 -22.86
CA GLU A 182 14.87 -6.25 -23.27
C GLU A 182 14.54 -7.13 -22.07
N ASN A 183 13.79 -8.23 -22.28
CA ASN A 183 13.21 -9.04 -21.19
C ASN A 183 14.23 -9.38 -20.11
N GLU A 184 15.36 -9.99 -20.47
CA GLU A 184 16.38 -10.41 -19.49
C GLU A 184 16.92 -9.23 -18.67
N ARG A 185 17.29 -8.13 -19.34
CA ARG A 185 17.83 -6.95 -18.63
C ARG A 185 16.79 -6.22 -17.80
N ASN A 186 15.54 -6.23 -18.28
CA ASN A 186 14.44 -5.67 -17.52
C ASN A 186 14.17 -6.51 -16.27
N LEU A 187 14.24 -7.85 -16.36
CA LEU A 187 14.15 -8.74 -15.20
C LEU A 187 15.32 -8.52 -14.21
N ASP A 188 16.56 -8.42 -14.70
CA ASP A 188 17.72 -8.08 -13.85
C ASP A 188 17.50 -6.74 -13.12
N PHE A 189 16.91 -5.73 -13.79
CA PHE A 189 16.61 -4.43 -13.19
C PHE A 189 15.48 -4.51 -12.15
N VAL A 190 14.38 -5.18 -12.46
CA VAL A 190 13.23 -5.25 -11.55
C VAL A 190 13.53 -6.12 -10.32
N ALA A 191 14.33 -7.16 -10.45
CA ALA A 191 14.80 -7.96 -9.32
C ALA A 191 15.63 -7.13 -8.32
N GLN A 192 16.34 -6.11 -8.81
CA GLN A 192 17.15 -5.22 -7.98
C GLN A 192 16.37 -4.01 -7.45
N THR A 193 15.13 -3.79 -7.89
CA THR A 193 14.36 -2.59 -7.54
C THR A 193 12.97 -2.88 -6.96
N GLY A 194 12.50 -4.12 -7.06
CA GLY A 194 11.13 -4.48 -6.68
C GLY A 194 10.05 -3.86 -7.57
N TYR A 195 10.43 -3.27 -8.72
CA TYR A 195 9.50 -2.67 -9.67
C TYR A 195 8.83 -3.72 -10.54
N MET A 196 7.78 -3.30 -11.27
CA MET A 196 7.14 -4.16 -12.25
C MET A 196 7.91 -4.19 -13.57
N PRO A 197 7.95 -5.33 -14.27
CA PRO A 197 8.43 -5.40 -15.64
C PRO A 197 7.65 -4.44 -16.56
N VAL A 198 8.36 -3.82 -17.52
CA VAL A 198 7.75 -2.88 -18.48
C VAL A 198 7.27 -3.54 -19.77
N ARG A 199 7.56 -4.83 -19.96
CA ARG A 199 7.12 -5.62 -21.13
C ARG A 199 6.35 -6.85 -20.70
N ASN A 200 5.34 -7.22 -21.50
CA ASN A 200 4.54 -8.42 -21.28
C ASN A 200 5.42 -9.67 -21.22
N GLY A 201 6.33 -9.86 -22.18
CA GLY A 201 7.23 -11.02 -22.18
C GLY A 201 8.12 -11.13 -20.94
N ALA A 202 8.54 -10.00 -20.34
CA ALA A 202 9.28 -10.05 -19.08
C ALA A 202 8.40 -10.50 -17.89
N PHE A 203 7.10 -10.18 -17.90
CA PHE A 203 6.16 -10.77 -16.95
C PHE A 203 5.95 -12.26 -17.13
N ASP A 204 5.93 -12.74 -18.37
CA ASP A 204 5.80 -14.18 -18.67
C ASP A 204 7.07 -14.95 -18.23
N ASP A 205 8.23 -14.33 -18.41
CA ASP A 205 9.53 -14.92 -18.09
C ASP A 205 9.86 -14.89 -16.57
N ILE A 206 9.14 -14.08 -15.78
CA ILE A 206 9.50 -13.82 -14.37
C ILE A 206 9.39 -15.05 -13.47
N GLU A 207 8.47 -15.98 -13.80
CA GLU A 207 8.26 -17.21 -13.03
C GLU A 207 9.45 -18.19 -13.15
N THR A 208 10.22 -18.05 -14.21
CA THR A 208 11.40 -18.89 -14.47
C THR A 208 12.71 -18.16 -14.18
N TYR A 209 12.61 -16.91 -13.73
CA TYR A 209 13.78 -16.09 -13.40
C TYR A 209 14.45 -16.58 -12.12
N ASP A 210 15.76 -16.85 -12.19
CA ASP A 210 16.53 -17.54 -11.14
C ASP A 210 17.57 -16.66 -10.42
N LYS A 211 17.59 -15.32 -10.74
CA LYS A 211 18.58 -14.39 -10.19
C LYS A 211 17.97 -13.41 -9.17
N PHE A 212 16.89 -13.81 -8.48
CA PHE A 212 16.35 -12.99 -7.41
C PHE A 212 17.32 -12.91 -6.23
N PRO A 213 17.39 -11.73 -5.54
CA PRO A 213 18.08 -11.65 -4.25
C PRO A 213 17.42 -12.56 -3.21
N GLU A 214 18.18 -12.91 -2.18
CA GLU A 214 17.62 -13.61 -1.02
C GLU A 214 16.81 -12.67 -0.12
N PRO A 215 15.70 -13.11 0.44
CA PRO A 215 15.11 -14.46 0.29
C PRO A 215 14.29 -14.59 -1.01
N VAL A 216 14.65 -15.52 -1.86
CA VAL A 216 14.03 -15.72 -3.19
C VAL A 216 12.52 -15.90 -3.14
N GLU A 217 12.02 -16.63 -2.13
CA GLU A 217 10.58 -16.89 -1.97
C GLU A 217 9.74 -15.61 -1.84
N SER A 218 10.26 -14.58 -1.16
CA SER A 218 9.56 -13.29 -1.01
C SER A 218 9.39 -12.59 -2.35
N TYR A 219 10.40 -12.65 -3.23
CA TYR A 219 10.32 -12.09 -4.57
C TYR A 219 9.35 -12.90 -5.45
N GLN A 220 9.36 -14.21 -5.37
CA GLN A 220 8.40 -15.06 -6.09
C GLN A 220 6.96 -14.76 -5.68
N GLN A 221 6.68 -14.58 -4.37
CA GLN A 221 5.37 -14.17 -3.88
C GLN A 221 5.00 -12.77 -4.38
N LEU A 222 5.93 -11.80 -4.35
CA LEU A 222 5.69 -10.45 -4.86
C LEU A 222 5.23 -10.49 -6.32
N TYR A 223 5.98 -11.18 -7.17
CA TYR A 223 5.66 -11.20 -8.60
C TYR A 223 4.43 -12.04 -8.93
N ALA A 224 4.11 -13.07 -8.14
CA ALA A 224 2.85 -13.79 -8.23
C ALA A 224 1.65 -12.87 -7.88
N ALA A 225 1.77 -12.08 -6.81
CA ALA A 225 0.76 -11.08 -6.44
C ALA A 225 0.59 -10.01 -7.52
N LEU A 226 1.70 -9.43 -8.02
CA LEU A 226 1.68 -8.44 -9.09
C LEU A 226 1.09 -8.99 -10.41
N LYS A 227 1.39 -10.24 -10.75
CA LYS A 227 0.81 -10.91 -11.92
C LYS A 227 -0.70 -11.05 -11.77
N THR A 228 -1.15 -11.55 -10.60
CA THR A 228 -2.58 -11.67 -10.28
C THR A 228 -3.30 -10.34 -10.41
N MET A 229 -2.75 -9.27 -9.82
CA MET A 229 -3.34 -7.92 -9.92
C MET A 229 -3.35 -7.43 -11.38
N ARG A 230 -2.25 -7.57 -12.10
CA ARG A 230 -2.18 -7.14 -13.49
C ARG A 230 -3.17 -7.86 -14.43
N GLU A 231 -3.45 -9.13 -14.18
CA GLU A 231 -4.38 -9.94 -15.00
C GLU A 231 -5.85 -9.62 -14.68
N ASN A 232 -6.15 -9.17 -13.47
CA ASN A 232 -7.52 -9.02 -12.98
C ASN A 232 -7.93 -7.57 -12.68
N ASP A 233 -6.96 -6.66 -12.46
CA ASP A 233 -7.23 -5.31 -11.99
C ASP A 233 -6.88 -4.26 -13.06
N THR A 234 -7.60 -3.17 -13.08
CA THR A 234 -7.32 -2.03 -13.97
C THR A 234 -6.33 -1.06 -13.31
N PRO A 235 -5.20 -0.73 -13.95
CA PRO A 235 -4.22 0.19 -13.38
C PRO A 235 -4.70 1.64 -13.39
N VAL A 236 -4.56 2.34 -12.26
CA VAL A 236 -4.90 3.74 -12.07
C VAL A 236 -3.68 4.53 -11.63
N SER A 237 -3.38 5.60 -12.34
CA SER A 237 -2.28 6.50 -12.00
C SER A 237 -2.67 7.47 -10.88
N GLU A 238 -1.66 7.96 -10.15
CA GLU A 238 -1.86 9.03 -9.18
C GLU A 238 -2.32 10.33 -9.85
N PRO A 239 -3.12 11.15 -9.14
CA PRO A 239 -3.47 12.49 -9.60
C PRO A 239 -2.22 13.35 -9.80
N ARG A 240 -2.29 14.26 -10.78
CA ARG A 240 -1.18 15.17 -11.12
C ARG A 240 -1.64 16.61 -11.09
N PHE A 241 -2.00 17.08 -9.91
CA PHE A 241 -2.34 18.48 -9.68
C PHE A 241 -1.13 19.27 -9.17
N GLU A 242 -1.09 20.55 -9.46
CA GLU A 242 -0.10 21.43 -8.86
C GLU A 242 -0.30 21.45 -7.32
N GLY A 243 0.78 21.23 -6.59
CA GLY A 243 0.73 21.18 -5.12
C GLY A 243 0.20 19.89 -4.50
N TYR A 244 -0.23 18.90 -5.30
CA TYR A 244 -0.82 17.66 -4.79
C TYR A 244 0.04 16.98 -3.70
N TYR A 245 1.32 16.77 -3.96
CA TYR A 245 2.21 16.12 -2.99
C TYR A 245 2.36 16.91 -1.68
N GLY A 246 2.38 18.25 -1.75
CA GLY A 246 2.42 19.09 -0.55
C GLY A 246 1.15 18.96 0.29
N LYS A 247 -0.01 18.90 -0.37
CA LYS A 247 -1.30 18.69 0.29
C LYS A 247 -1.39 17.29 0.92
N VAL A 248 -0.98 16.25 0.20
CA VAL A 248 -0.94 14.87 0.71
C VAL A 248 0.02 14.74 1.90
N THR A 249 1.18 15.39 1.85
CA THR A 249 2.10 15.42 2.98
C THR A 249 1.46 16.08 4.20
N ALA A 250 0.81 17.23 4.03
CA ALA A 250 0.11 17.90 5.12
C ALA A 250 -1.02 17.05 5.72
N LEU A 251 -1.75 16.32 4.85
CA LEU A 251 -2.77 15.36 5.29
C LEU A 251 -2.16 14.25 6.15
N TYR A 252 -1.09 13.62 5.70
CA TYR A 252 -0.46 12.52 6.44
C TYR A 252 0.16 12.99 7.75
N ASP A 253 0.77 14.20 7.78
CA ASP A 253 1.28 14.79 9.01
C ASP A 253 0.16 15.03 10.02
N GLY A 254 -0.99 15.54 9.57
CA GLY A 254 -2.16 15.74 10.42
C GLY A 254 -2.75 14.42 10.92
N LEU A 255 -2.87 13.41 10.06
CA LEU A 255 -3.34 12.08 10.47
C LEU A 255 -2.40 11.43 11.49
N ARG A 256 -1.07 11.58 11.32
CA ARG A 256 -0.08 11.09 12.28
C ARG A 256 -0.16 11.80 13.65
N GLN A 257 -0.59 13.05 13.67
CA GLN A 257 -0.88 13.76 14.93
C GLN A 257 -2.16 13.21 15.57
N LEU A 258 -3.26 13.12 14.82
CA LEU A 258 -4.54 12.61 15.33
C LEU A 258 -4.42 11.17 15.85
N GLN A 259 -3.74 10.29 15.16
CA GLN A 259 -3.57 8.90 15.60
C GLN A 259 -2.84 8.72 16.95
N GLN A 260 -2.17 9.75 17.48
CA GLN A 260 -1.56 9.70 18.80
C GLN A 260 -2.59 9.77 19.92
N GLU A 261 -3.76 10.36 19.67
CA GLU A 261 -4.78 10.63 20.68
C GLU A 261 -6.06 9.80 20.44
N LEU A 262 -6.47 9.64 19.18
CA LEU A 262 -7.75 9.01 18.84
C LEU A 262 -7.93 7.61 19.46
N PRO A 263 -6.95 6.67 19.42
CA PRO A 263 -7.15 5.34 19.97
C PRO A 263 -7.39 5.34 21.48
N ALA A 264 -6.75 6.23 22.22
CA ALA A 264 -6.97 6.35 23.66
C ALA A 264 -8.36 6.91 23.97
N ARG A 265 -8.86 7.84 23.16
CA ARG A 265 -10.21 8.41 23.27
C ARG A 265 -11.29 7.37 22.93
N ALA A 266 -11.07 6.59 21.86
CA ALA A 266 -11.95 5.47 21.50
C ALA A 266 -12.02 4.43 22.62
N ALA A 267 -10.87 4.04 23.20
CA ALA A 267 -10.79 3.13 24.32
C ALA A 267 -11.47 3.68 25.62
N ALA A 268 -11.54 4.99 25.77
CA ALA A 268 -12.27 5.65 26.84
C ALA A 268 -13.79 5.70 26.62
N GLY A 269 -14.28 5.20 25.47
CA GLY A 269 -15.72 5.10 25.14
C GLY A 269 -16.27 6.30 24.38
N GLU A 270 -15.40 7.14 23.79
CA GLU A 270 -15.84 8.20 22.89
C GLU A 270 -16.37 7.59 21.56
N ASP A 271 -17.33 8.23 20.95
CA ASP A 271 -17.98 7.72 19.72
C ASP A 271 -16.95 7.67 18.56
N VAL A 272 -16.74 6.46 18.03
CA VAL A 272 -15.79 6.20 16.94
C VAL A 272 -16.15 6.97 15.67
N ASP A 273 -17.42 7.14 15.36
CA ASP A 273 -17.85 7.92 14.20
C ASP A 273 -17.52 9.41 14.38
N ALA A 274 -17.68 9.95 15.58
CA ALA A 274 -17.27 11.32 15.88
C ALA A 274 -15.75 11.50 15.77
N LEU A 275 -14.96 10.54 16.25
CA LEU A 275 -13.50 10.54 16.11
C LEU A 275 -13.05 10.43 14.65
N ALA A 276 -13.73 9.60 13.85
CA ALA A 276 -13.47 9.47 12.42
C ALA A 276 -13.79 10.77 11.65
N GLU A 277 -14.86 11.48 12.03
CA GLU A 277 -15.21 12.78 11.45
C GLU A 277 -14.13 13.85 11.72
N GLU A 278 -13.34 13.77 12.78
CA GLU A 278 -12.20 14.67 13.00
C GLU A 278 -11.15 14.51 11.90
N THR A 279 -10.91 13.28 11.43
CA THR A 279 -9.98 13.02 10.32
C THR A 279 -10.54 13.53 9.00
N TRP A 280 -11.88 13.43 8.81
CA TRP A 280 -12.56 14.02 7.65
C TRP A 280 -12.47 15.55 7.67
N ALA A 281 -12.68 16.17 8.82
CA ALA A 281 -12.53 17.61 8.99
C ALA A 281 -11.10 18.08 8.68
N LEU A 282 -10.08 17.29 9.03
CA LEU A 282 -8.70 17.55 8.64
C LEU A 282 -8.56 17.56 7.11
N LEU A 283 -9.04 16.53 6.41
CA LEU A 283 -9.01 16.47 4.93
C LEU A 283 -9.71 17.68 4.30
N CYS A 284 -10.88 18.08 4.84
CA CYS A 284 -11.63 19.25 4.38
C CYS A 284 -10.88 20.57 4.60
N SER A 285 -9.99 20.65 5.58
CA SER A 285 -9.24 21.87 5.92
C SER A 285 -8.05 22.14 5.00
N ILE A 286 -7.62 21.15 4.24
CA ILE A 286 -6.49 21.26 3.31
C ILE A 286 -6.99 21.89 2.00
N GLN A 287 -6.40 23.02 1.62
CA GLN A 287 -6.79 23.81 0.42
C GLN A 287 -5.67 23.87 -0.63
#